data_d598bd454835cac4b8636b6b1cac6c97
#
_entry.id   d598bd454835cac4b8636b6b1cac6c97
#
_cell.length_a   1.000
_cell.length_b   1.000
_cell.length_c   1.000
_cell.angle_alpha   90.00
_cell.angle_beta   90.00
_cell.angle_gamma   90.00
#
_symmetry.space_group_name_H-M   'P 1'
#
loop_
_entity.id
_entity.type
_entity.pdbx_description
1 polymer ?
#
loop_
_entity_poly.entity_id
_entity_poly.type
_entity_poly.pdbx_seq_one_letter_code
_entity_poly.pdbx_strand_id
1 'polypeptide(L)'
;LKKAYRYGRKNGFLPAFYAAVERTFYQKERYEKRILQPEERRAQEETLWEHREMFSILVPAYDTQIGHFHEMIDSVLRQTYPVFELIIADASPSDKLKEELKYYKDSRIIYKKLAKNRGISENTNEALQWAKGSYICLLDHDDVLEADALYRMMEAIERERKQSRRLPWILYSDEDKGDGEMSLFYEPHRKMKFNLDLLLSNNYICHFLVMKAELMKELGFRKEFDGAQDHDLVLRAVGRLGLSGEGIIHVPCVLYHWRCHTRSTALNPQSKMYAYEAGRRAVEDFCRQQGWKAEVIHTRHLGYFRVAYEGEILQQRSDLAAVGGSFLTRGRIAGGAYTEEGEILYRGLPKQFSGYMHRAILQQDVFAVDIRHIQVREELIPLLKDIEKKEKDVAAASLMFGREAAARGYRILWDPVIKIMRQTSSR
;
A
#
# COMPACT_ATOMS: atom_id res chain seq x y z
N LEU A 1 -11.74 -9.96 23.98
CA LEU A 1 -11.08 -10.93 24.86
C LEU A 1 -10.52 -12.14 24.09
N LYS A 2 -11.31 -12.86 23.24
CA LYS A 2 -10.84 -14.04 22.48
C LYS A 2 -9.65 -13.72 21.54
N LYS A 3 -9.64 -12.56 20.84
CA LYS A 3 -8.51 -12.12 19.97
C LYS A 3 -7.26 -11.85 20.80
N ALA A 4 -7.37 -11.16 21.93
CA ALA A 4 -6.25 -10.87 22.84
C ALA A 4 -5.65 -12.15 23.44
N TYR A 5 -6.48 -13.09 23.86
CA TYR A 5 -6.03 -14.38 24.38
C TYR A 5 -5.26 -15.20 23.33
N ARG A 6 -5.77 -15.29 22.10
CA ARG A 6 -5.10 -15.99 20.99
C ARG A 6 -3.77 -15.33 20.61
N TYR A 7 -3.75 -14.00 20.55
CA TYR A 7 -2.51 -13.24 20.30
C TYR A 7 -1.47 -13.51 21.40
N GLY A 8 -1.90 -13.52 22.67
CA GLY A 8 -1.03 -13.82 23.80
C GLY A 8 -0.47 -15.24 23.80
N ARG A 9 -1.29 -16.24 23.38
CA ARG A 9 -0.80 -17.63 23.21
C ARG A 9 0.28 -17.78 22.14
N LYS A 10 0.18 -16.99 21.06
CA LYS A 10 1.14 -17.06 19.93
C LYS A 10 2.41 -16.27 20.22
N ASN A 11 2.29 -15.09 20.81
CA ASN A 11 3.38 -14.11 20.92
C ASN A 11 3.87 -13.88 22.35
N GLY A 12 3.24 -14.50 23.35
CA GLY A 12 3.52 -14.29 24.77
C GLY A 12 2.68 -13.18 25.40
N PHE A 13 2.62 -13.17 26.74
CA PHE A 13 1.81 -12.25 27.53
C PHE A 13 2.25 -10.78 27.36
N LEU A 14 3.56 -10.53 27.39
CA LEU A 14 4.11 -9.19 27.34
C LEU A 14 3.84 -8.48 25.98
N PRO A 15 4.08 -9.10 24.81
CA PRO A 15 3.65 -8.55 23.52
C PRO A 15 2.13 -8.31 23.42
N ALA A 16 1.32 -9.19 23.99
CA ALA A 16 -0.13 -9.02 24.00
C ALA A 16 -0.58 -7.82 24.84
N PHE A 17 0.05 -7.62 25.99
CA PHE A 17 -0.19 -6.47 26.83
C PHE A 17 0.16 -5.16 26.11
N TYR A 18 1.36 -5.08 25.50
CA TYR A 18 1.77 -3.89 24.75
C TYR A 18 0.86 -3.62 23.55
N ALA A 19 0.46 -4.64 22.81
CA ALA A 19 -0.49 -4.47 21.70
C ALA A 19 -1.87 -3.96 22.16
N ALA A 20 -2.34 -4.40 23.34
CA ALA A 20 -3.59 -3.90 23.90
C ALA A 20 -3.48 -2.43 24.34
N VAL A 21 -2.38 -2.08 25.01
CA VAL A 21 -2.10 -0.69 25.42
C VAL A 21 -1.95 0.21 24.18
N GLU A 22 -1.19 -0.21 23.20
CA GLU A 22 -0.98 0.54 21.96
C GLU A 22 -2.30 0.80 21.23
N ARG A 23 -3.17 -0.21 21.15
CA ARG A 23 -4.49 -0.07 20.55
C ARG A 23 -5.34 1.00 21.23
N THR A 24 -5.28 1.13 22.56
CA THR A 24 -6.03 2.18 23.28
C THR A 24 -5.49 3.58 22.98
N PHE A 25 -4.23 3.73 22.62
CA PHE A 25 -3.66 5.02 22.20
C PHE A 25 -4.17 5.44 20.84
N TYR A 26 -4.22 4.53 19.85
CA TYR A 26 -4.65 4.82 18.48
C TYR A 26 -6.17 4.86 18.31
N GLN A 27 -6.95 4.22 19.18
CA GLN A 27 -8.44 4.29 19.16
C GLN A 27 -9.01 5.62 19.67
N LYS A 28 -8.21 6.54 20.19
CA LYS A 28 -8.67 7.81 20.73
C LYS A 28 -8.94 8.90 19.69
N GLU A 29 -8.42 8.77 18.48
CA GLU A 29 -8.76 9.69 17.42
C GLU A 29 -10.16 9.35 16.89
N ARG A 30 -11.12 10.24 17.11
CA ARG A 30 -12.40 10.19 16.40
C ARG A 30 -12.11 10.41 14.93
N TYR A 31 -12.32 9.37 14.15
CA TYR A 31 -12.31 9.48 12.71
C TYR A 31 -13.72 9.84 12.24
N GLU A 32 -13.84 10.94 11.50
CA GLU A 32 -15.05 11.32 10.81
C GLU A 32 -14.79 11.19 9.31
N LYS A 33 -15.61 10.38 8.65
CA LYS A 33 -15.56 10.24 7.20
C LYS A 33 -15.85 11.60 6.57
N ARG A 34 -15.07 11.99 5.56
CA ARG A 34 -15.35 13.17 4.74
C ARG A 34 -16.69 12.98 4.02
N ILE A 35 -17.48 14.03 4.01
CA ILE A 35 -18.73 14.09 3.24
C ILE A 35 -18.50 15.10 2.11
N LEU A 36 -18.67 14.63 0.87
CA LEU A 36 -18.58 15.49 -0.32
C LEU A 36 -19.76 16.50 -0.28
N GLN A 37 -19.44 17.79 -0.21
CA GLN A 37 -20.45 18.83 -0.13
C GLN A 37 -21.12 19.05 -1.49
N PRO A 38 -22.41 19.47 -1.53
CA PRO A 38 -23.15 19.64 -2.80
C PRO A 38 -22.48 20.62 -3.77
N GLU A 39 -21.89 21.70 -3.26
CA GLU A 39 -21.18 22.71 -4.06
C GLU A 39 -19.89 22.13 -4.68
N GLU A 40 -19.14 21.38 -3.89
CA GLU A 40 -17.94 20.68 -4.35
C GLU A 40 -18.30 19.64 -5.42
N ARG A 41 -19.38 18.89 -5.19
CA ARG A 41 -19.90 17.91 -6.15
C ARG A 41 -20.22 18.57 -7.50
N ARG A 42 -20.95 19.67 -7.50
CA ARG A 42 -21.29 20.42 -8.73
C ARG A 42 -20.03 20.91 -9.44
N ALA A 43 -19.10 21.51 -8.71
CA ALA A 43 -17.85 21.98 -9.26
C ALA A 43 -17.04 20.85 -9.93
N GLN A 44 -17.05 19.66 -9.33
CA GLN A 44 -16.39 18.48 -9.91
C GLN A 44 -17.12 17.99 -11.18
N GLU A 45 -18.45 17.91 -11.16
CA GLU A 45 -19.27 17.48 -12.31
C GLU A 45 -19.17 18.46 -13.49
N GLU A 46 -18.99 19.75 -13.22
CA GLU A 46 -18.82 20.83 -14.22
C GLU A 46 -17.39 21.02 -14.69
N THR A 47 -16.40 20.26 -14.13
CA THR A 47 -14.99 20.41 -14.48
C THR A 47 -14.75 20.09 -15.97
N LEU A 48 -14.18 21.07 -16.68
CA LEU A 48 -13.74 20.89 -18.06
C LEU A 48 -12.34 20.32 -18.10
N TRP A 49 -12.24 19.05 -18.45
CA TRP A 49 -10.97 18.36 -18.58
C TRP A 49 -10.36 18.59 -19.97
N GLU A 50 -9.10 18.95 -20.03
CA GLU A 50 -8.34 19.07 -21.27
C GLU A 50 -8.19 17.68 -21.94
N HIS A 51 -7.92 16.66 -21.10
CA HIS A 51 -7.88 15.26 -21.51
C HIS A 51 -8.81 14.46 -20.61
N ARG A 52 -9.39 13.39 -21.15
CA ARG A 52 -10.30 12.52 -20.40
C ARG A 52 -9.82 11.08 -20.52
N GLU A 53 -9.31 10.53 -19.41
CA GLU A 53 -8.98 9.13 -19.34
C GLU A 53 -10.22 8.31 -18.97
N MET A 54 -10.42 7.18 -19.63
CA MET A 54 -11.51 6.27 -19.32
C MET A 54 -11.02 5.25 -18.28
N PHE A 55 -11.82 5.06 -17.23
CA PHE A 55 -11.56 4.05 -16.20
C PHE A 55 -12.42 2.81 -16.44
N SER A 56 -11.80 1.62 -16.43
CA SER A 56 -12.52 0.34 -16.35
C SER A 56 -12.43 -0.17 -14.90
N ILE A 57 -13.57 -0.21 -14.21
CA ILE A 57 -13.64 -0.72 -12.83
C ILE A 57 -13.95 -2.21 -12.91
N LEU A 58 -13.02 -3.05 -12.48
CA LEU A 58 -13.16 -4.50 -12.47
C LEU A 58 -13.69 -4.99 -11.12
N VAL A 59 -14.79 -5.73 -11.18
CA VAL A 59 -15.45 -6.35 -10.02
C VAL A 59 -15.58 -7.85 -10.25
N PRO A 60 -14.63 -8.66 -9.77
CA PRO A 60 -14.81 -10.11 -9.70
C PRO A 60 -15.82 -10.45 -8.60
N ALA A 61 -16.98 -10.99 -8.97
CA ALA A 61 -18.06 -11.29 -8.04
C ALA A 61 -18.23 -12.80 -7.84
N TYR A 62 -18.45 -13.22 -6.58
CA TYR A 62 -18.77 -14.59 -6.24
C TYR A 62 -19.64 -14.63 -4.96
N ASP A 63 -20.85 -15.17 -5.08
CA ASP A 63 -21.81 -15.35 -3.98
C ASP A 63 -22.02 -14.09 -3.13
N THR A 64 -22.11 -12.94 -3.82
CA THR A 64 -22.22 -11.62 -3.20
C THR A 64 -23.59 -11.47 -2.52
N GLN A 65 -23.60 -10.91 -1.32
CA GLN A 65 -24.84 -10.51 -0.66
C GLN A 65 -25.50 -9.37 -1.44
N ILE A 66 -26.81 -9.48 -1.73
CA ILE A 66 -27.51 -8.57 -2.63
C ILE A 66 -27.44 -7.11 -2.17
N GLY A 67 -27.62 -6.83 -0.87
CA GLY A 67 -27.49 -5.46 -0.33
C GLY A 67 -26.12 -4.84 -0.61
N HIS A 68 -25.04 -5.59 -0.37
CA HIS A 68 -23.68 -5.13 -0.64
C HIS A 68 -23.43 -4.92 -2.13
N PHE A 69 -23.99 -5.78 -2.99
CA PHE A 69 -23.91 -5.65 -4.43
C PHE A 69 -24.54 -4.35 -4.93
N HIS A 70 -25.74 -4.01 -4.43
CA HIS A 70 -26.40 -2.74 -4.75
C HIS A 70 -25.58 -1.54 -4.27
N GLU A 71 -25.11 -1.55 -3.02
CA GLU A 71 -24.30 -0.47 -2.45
C GLU A 71 -23.01 -0.25 -3.24
N MET A 72 -22.34 -1.33 -3.66
CA MET A 72 -21.15 -1.28 -4.52
C MET A 72 -21.49 -0.59 -5.85
N ILE A 73 -22.54 -1.04 -6.58
CA ILE A 73 -22.94 -0.45 -7.87
C ILE A 73 -23.31 1.01 -7.68
N ASP A 74 -24.12 1.33 -6.68
CA ASP A 74 -24.56 2.70 -6.40
C ASP A 74 -23.39 3.62 -6.11
N SER A 75 -22.35 3.13 -5.43
CA SER A 75 -21.13 3.91 -5.16
C SER A 75 -20.38 4.26 -6.44
N VAL A 76 -20.37 3.35 -7.41
CA VAL A 76 -19.77 3.56 -8.74
C VAL A 76 -20.61 4.50 -9.59
N LEU A 77 -21.93 4.31 -9.64
CA LEU A 77 -22.81 5.15 -10.44
C LEU A 77 -22.90 6.59 -9.95
N ARG A 78 -22.63 6.83 -8.65
CA ARG A 78 -22.60 8.17 -8.04
C ARG A 78 -21.28 8.92 -8.23
N GLN A 79 -20.31 8.38 -8.98
CA GLN A 79 -19.03 9.05 -9.23
C GLN A 79 -19.23 10.40 -9.93
N THR A 80 -18.55 11.44 -9.46
CA THR A 80 -18.58 12.79 -10.05
C THR A 80 -17.82 12.88 -11.37
N TYR A 81 -16.89 11.94 -11.64
CA TYR A 81 -16.25 11.79 -12.94
C TYR A 81 -16.98 10.75 -13.78
N PRO A 82 -17.56 11.12 -14.94
CA PRO A 82 -18.53 10.26 -15.66
C PRO A 82 -17.90 9.25 -16.64
N VAL A 83 -16.60 9.36 -16.96
CA VAL A 83 -15.98 8.59 -18.05
C VAL A 83 -15.41 7.28 -17.49
N PHE A 84 -16.28 6.30 -17.31
CA PHE A 84 -15.93 4.97 -16.83
C PHE A 84 -16.85 3.88 -17.39
N GLU A 85 -16.42 2.64 -17.24
CA GLU A 85 -17.24 1.43 -17.33
C GLU A 85 -17.08 0.59 -16.07
N LEU A 86 -18.15 -0.09 -15.67
CA LEU A 86 -18.18 -1.04 -14.55
C LEU A 86 -18.30 -2.46 -15.10
N ILE A 87 -17.28 -3.26 -14.96
CA ILE A 87 -17.22 -4.63 -15.48
C ILE A 87 -17.40 -5.61 -14.32
N ILE A 88 -18.55 -6.27 -14.27
CA ILE A 88 -18.89 -7.26 -13.24
C ILE A 88 -18.70 -8.64 -13.85
N ALA A 89 -17.68 -9.37 -13.37
CA ALA A 89 -17.37 -10.74 -13.75
C ALA A 89 -17.90 -11.70 -12.69
N ASP A 90 -19.13 -12.21 -12.93
CA ASP A 90 -19.85 -13.03 -11.96
C ASP A 90 -19.56 -14.53 -12.12
N ALA A 91 -18.82 -15.08 -11.17
CA ALA A 91 -18.51 -16.51 -11.06
C ALA A 91 -19.46 -17.29 -10.10
N SER A 92 -20.53 -16.63 -9.61
CA SER A 92 -21.51 -17.25 -8.71
C SER A 92 -22.24 -18.44 -9.36
N PRO A 93 -22.68 -19.45 -8.61
CA PRO A 93 -23.40 -20.59 -9.16
C PRO A 93 -24.83 -20.25 -9.60
N SER A 94 -25.41 -19.15 -9.09
CA SER A 94 -26.79 -18.71 -9.40
C SER A 94 -26.80 -17.47 -10.27
N ASP A 95 -27.96 -17.16 -10.87
CA ASP A 95 -28.16 -15.95 -11.67
C ASP A 95 -28.69 -14.77 -10.86
N LYS A 96 -28.66 -14.83 -9.53
CA LYS A 96 -29.18 -13.77 -8.66
C LYS A 96 -28.65 -12.37 -9.01
N LEU A 97 -27.33 -12.22 -9.17
CA LEU A 97 -26.74 -10.93 -9.49
C LEU A 97 -27.21 -10.40 -10.86
N LYS A 98 -27.40 -11.29 -11.83
CA LYS A 98 -27.96 -10.93 -13.15
C LYS A 98 -29.40 -10.41 -13.04
N GLU A 99 -30.22 -11.03 -12.19
CA GLU A 99 -31.60 -10.61 -11.98
C GLU A 99 -31.65 -9.22 -11.31
N GLU A 100 -30.78 -8.97 -10.33
CA GLU A 100 -30.68 -7.67 -9.66
C GLU A 100 -30.25 -6.54 -10.59
N LEU A 101 -29.41 -6.82 -11.58
CA LEU A 101 -28.99 -5.83 -12.58
C LEU A 101 -30.11 -5.31 -13.46
N LYS A 102 -31.28 -5.97 -13.52
CA LYS A 102 -32.46 -5.48 -14.24
C LYS A 102 -33.01 -4.17 -13.68
N TYR A 103 -32.69 -3.85 -12.42
CA TYR A 103 -33.06 -2.58 -11.78
C TYR A 103 -32.18 -1.40 -12.24
N TYR A 104 -31.04 -1.67 -12.86
CA TYR A 104 -30.10 -0.66 -13.34
C TYR A 104 -30.21 -0.48 -14.86
N LYS A 105 -30.47 0.76 -15.31
CA LYS A 105 -30.57 1.11 -16.73
C LYS A 105 -29.38 1.99 -17.15
N ASP A 106 -28.18 1.63 -16.76
CA ASP A 106 -26.96 2.38 -17.07
C ASP A 106 -26.10 1.58 -18.05
N SER A 107 -25.85 2.14 -19.23
CA SER A 107 -25.06 1.48 -20.29
C SER A 107 -23.59 1.31 -19.96
N ARG A 108 -23.11 1.95 -18.90
CA ARG A 108 -21.73 1.78 -18.41
C ARG A 108 -21.53 0.48 -17.66
N ILE A 109 -22.60 -0.20 -17.23
CA ILE A 109 -22.53 -1.51 -16.55
C ILE A 109 -22.39 -2.62 -17.59
N ILE A 110 -21.30 -3.37 -17.51
CA ILE A 110 -21.01 -4.54 -18.34
C ILE A 110 -21.01 -5.77 -17.45
N TYR A 111 -22.04 -6.58 -17.57
CA TYR A 111 -22.15 -7.84 -16.83
C TYR A 111 -21.69 -9.03 -17.67
N LYS A 112 -20.88 -9.88 -17.07
CA LYS A 112 -20.41 -11.12 -17.66
C LYS A 112 -20.54 -12.28 -16.68
N LYS A 113 -21.37 -13.26 -17.03
CA LYS A 113 -21.43 -14.54 -16.32
C LYS A 113 -20.24 -15.38 -16.72
N LEU A 114 -19.44 -15.79 -15.76
CA LEU A 114 -18.34 -16.72 -15.99
C LEU A 114 -18.85 -18.17 -15.97
N ALA A 115 -18.24 -19.02 -16.81
CA ALA A 115 -18.64 -20.42 -16.91
C ALA A 115 -18.39 -21.21 -15.61
N LYS A 116 -17.37 -20.81 -14.84
CA LYS A 116 -17.04 -21.40 -13.54
C LYS A 116 -16.19 -20.45 -12.72
N ASN A 117 -16.22 -20.60 -11.40
CA ASN A 117 -15.28 -19.94 -10.50
C ASN A 117 -13.91 -20.63 -10.59
N ARG A 118 -12.87 -19.88 -11.00
CA ARG A 118 -11.49 -20.35 -11.09
C ARG A 118 -10.57 -19.74 -10.03
N GLY A 119 -11.11 -18.95 -9.13
CA GLY A 119 -10.36 -18.13 -8.17
C GLY A 119 -10.28 -16.67 -8.58
N ILE A 120 -9.91 -15.80 -7.63
CA ILE A 120 -9.98 -14.37 -7.83
C ILE A 120 -9.08 -13.89 -8.97
N SER A 121 -7.86 -14.40 -9.08
CA SER A 121 -6.91 -14.03 -10.13
C SER A 121 -7.44 -14.33 -11.53
N GLU A 122 -7.89 -15.57 -11.77
CA GLU A 122 -8.37 -15.97 -13.10
C GLU A 122 -9.71 -15.28 -13.45
N ASN A 123 -10.61 -15.09 -12.47
CA ASN A 123 -11.86 -14.36 -12.70
C ASN A 123 -11.58 -12.89 -13.03
N THR A 124 -10.59 -12.25 -12.36
CA THR A 124 -10.19 -10.87 -12.66
C THR A 124 -9.49 -10.79 -14.03
N ASN A 125 -8.67 -11.77 -14.39
CA ASN A 125 -8.07 -11.82 -15.73
C ASN A 125 -9.13 -11.93 -16.85
N GLU A 126 -10.21 -12.67 -16.61
CA GLU A 126 -11.33 -12.67 -17.57
C GLU A 126 -12.00 -11.29 -17.67
N ALA A 127 -12.26 -10.63 -16.52
CA ALA A 127 -12.79 -9.27 -16.52
C ALA A 127 -11.88 -8.29 -17.29
N LEU A 128 -10.57 -8.42 -17.11
CA LEU A 128 -9.56 -7.58 -17.75
C LEU A 128 -9.58 -7.63 -19.29
N GLN A 129 -10.03 -8.76 -19.87
CA GLN A 129 -10.15 -8.89 -21.33
C GLN A 129 -11.23 -7.96 -21.92
N TRP A 130 -12.24 -7.60 -21.13
CA TRP A 130 -13.33 -6.74 -21.59
C TRP A 130 -13.08 -5.26 -21.33
N ALA A 131 -12.04 -4.93 -20.56
CA ALA A 131 -11.71 -3.56 -20.21
C ALA A 131 -11.21 -2.75 -21.42
N LYS A 132 -11.86 -1.60 -21.65
CA LYS A 132 -11.58 -0.65 -22.75
C LYS A 132 -10.93 0.64 -22.27
N GLY A 133 -10.99 0.92 -20.96
CA GLY A 133 -10.40 2.11 -20.37
C GLY A 133 -8.89 2.13 -20.48
N SER A 134 -8.32 3.33 -20.47
CA SER A 134 -6.87 3.55 -20.41
C SER A 134 -6.28 3.26 -19.04
N TYR A 135 -7.13 3.28 -18.00
CA TYR A 135 -6.81 2.91 -16.64
C TYR A 135 -7.77 1.84 -16.10
N ILE A 136 -7.23 0.90 -15.36
CA ILE A 136 -7.98 -0.17 -14.70
C ILE A 136 -8.01 0.09 -13.20
N CYS A 137 -9.20 -0.01 -12.60
CA CYS A 137 -9.44 0.08 -11.17
C CYS A 137 -9.89 -1.26 -10.61
N LEU A 138 -9.39 -1.65 -9.44
CA LEU A 138 -9.85 -2.85 -8.75
C LEU A 138 -10.83 -2.48 -7.65
N LEU A 139 -11.99 -3.13 -7.65
CA LEU A 139 -13.02 -2.94 -6.64
C LEU A 139 -13.60 -4.31 -6.24
N ASP A 140 -13.59 -4.58 -4.93
CA ASP A 140 -14.21 -5.80 -4.41
C ASP A 140 -15.75 -5.68 -4.46
N HIS A 141 -16.41 -6.81 -4.65
CA HIS A 141 -17.87 -6.88 -4.92
C HIS A 141 -18.76 -6.53 -3.72
N ASP A 142 -18.19 -6.33 -2.55
CA ASP A 142 -18.87 -6.00 -1.29
C ASP A 142 -18.39 -4.68 -0.67
N ASP A 143 -17.45 -3.98 -1.33
CA ASP A 143 -16.91 -2.71 -0.89
C ASP A 143 -17.54 -1.50 -1.59
N VAL A 144 -17.21 -0.29 -1.18
CA VAL A 144 -17.74 0.93 -1.78
C VAL A 144 -16.65 1.98 -2.01
N LEU A 145 -16.83 2.77 -3.07
CA LEU A 145 -15.97 3.91 -3.38
C LEU A 145 -16.56 5.21 -2.82
N GLU A 146 -15.69 6.15 -2.44
CA GLU A 146 -16.11 7.53 -2.22
C GLU A 146 -16.61 8.16 -3.52
N ALA A 147 -17.59 9.07 -3.43
CA ALA A 147 -18.29 9.60 -4.60
C ALA A 147 -17.39 10.37 -5.57
N ASP A 148 -16.26 10.90 -5.13
CA ASP A 148 -15.28 11.59 -5.96
C ASP A 148 -13.99 10.78 -6.23
N ALA A 149 -14.03 9.47 -6.05
CA ALA A 149 -12.84 8.63 -6.19
C ALA A 149 -12.21 8.75 -7.60
N LEU A 150 -13.00 8.58 -8.65
CA LEU A 150 -12.50 8.69 -10.02
C LEU A 150 -12.09 10.11 -10.39
N TYR A 151 -12.80 11.13 -9.86
CA TYR A 151 -12.42 12.53 -10.04
C TYR A 151 -11.02 12.81 -9.47
N ARG A 152 -10.75 12.37 -8.24
CA ARG A 152 -9.45 12.57 -7.59
C ARG A 152 -8.33 11.82 -8.33
N MET A 153 -8.61 10.64 -8.87
CA MET A 153 -7.63 9.93 -9.70
C MET A 153 -7.36 10.68 -11.01
N MET A 154 -8.41 11.19 -11.68
CA MET A 154 -8.25 11.98 -12.90
C MET A 154 -7.50 13.30 -12.64
N GLU A 155 -7.81 13.99 -11.54
CA GLU A 155 -7.11 15.20 -11.10
C GLU A 155 -5.60 14.93 -10.90
N ALA A 156 -5.25 13.82 -10.28
CA ALA A 156 -3.85 13.42 -10.10
C ALA A 156 -3.17 13.09 -11.44
N ILE A 157 -3.85 12.44 -12.36
CA ILE A 157 -3.35 12.16 -13.73
C ILE A 157 -3.07 13.47 -14.48
N GLU A 158 -4.02 14.42 -14.47
CA GLU A 158 -3.85 15.70 -15.15
C GLU A 158 -2.74 16.55 -14.52
N ARG A 159 -2.63 16.53 -13.18
CA ARG A 159 -1.54 17.23 -12.48
C ARG A 159 -0.19 16.66 -12.89
N GLU A 160 -0.04 15.34 -12.91
CA GLU A 160 1.20 14.68 -13.30
C GLU A 160 1.54 14.94 -14.77
N ARG A 161 0.56 14.88 -15.66
CA ARG A 161 0.72 15.20 -17.08
C ARG A 161 1.27 16.63 -17.28
N LYS A 162 0.75 17.59 -16.52
CA LYS A 162 1.21 19.00 -16.59
C LYS A 162 2.62 19.19 -16.02
N GLN A 163 2.97 18.48 -14.95
CA GLN A 163 4.24 18.64 -14.26
C GLN A 163 5.38 17.88 -14.96
N SER A 164 5.20 16.61 -15.27
CA SER A 164 6.23 15.74 -15.81
C SER A 164 6.11 15.47 -17.32
N ARG A 165 5.00 15.90 -17.95
CA ARG A 165 4.60 15.53 -19.33
C ARG A 165 4.46 14.03 -19.56
N ARG A 166 4.27 13.25 -18.49
CA ARG A 166 4.07 11.80 -18.52
C ARG A 166 2.77 11.43 -17.83
N LEU A 167 2.21 10.31 -18.22
CA LEU A 167 1.07 9.72 -17.53
C LEU A 167 1.56 8.77 -16.45
N PRO A 168 0.97 8.81 -15.23
CA PRO A 168 1.32 7.87 -14.19
C PRO A 168 0.98 6.44 -14.61
N TRP A 169 1.79 5.48 -14.15
CA TRP A 169 1.56 4.06 -14.35
C TRP A 169 0.63 3.47 -13.31
N ILE A 170 0.79 3.93 -12.08
CA ILE A 170 0.04 3.44 -10.91
C ILE A 170 -0.39 4.65 -10.09
N LEU A 171 -1.66 4.64 -9.66
CA LEU A 171 -2.18 5.53 -8.64
C LEU A 171 -2.79 4.69 -7.53
N TYR A 172 -2.69 5.17 -6.29
CA TYR A 172 -3.36 4.55 -5.15
C TYR A 172 -3.77 5.61 -4.14
N SER A 173 -4.86 5.33 -3.42
CA SER A 173 -5.37 6.26 -2.42
C SER A 173 -5.26 5.70 -1.01
N ASP A 174 -5.65 6.52 -0.04
CA ASP A 174 -5.95 6.07 1.30
C ASP A 174 -7.26 5.27 1.31
N GLU A 175 -7.45 4.49 2.37
CA GLU A 175 -8.63 3.66 2.60
C GLU A 175 -9.06 3.74 4.06
N ASP A 176 -10.27 3.34 4.35
CA ASP A 176 -10.73 3.09 5.72
C ASP A 176 -11.54 1.79 5.80
N LYS A 177 -12.04 1.49 6.97
CA LYS A 177 -12.93 0.35 7.20
C LYS A 177 -14.33 0.85 7.51
N GLY A 178 -15.32 0.25 6.85
CA GLY A 178 -16.73 0.37 7.19
C GLY A 178 -17.23 -0.84 7.97
N ASP A 179 -18.22 -0.65 8.83
CA ASP A 179 -18.95 -1.78 9.40
C ASP A 179 -19.78 -2.51 8.32
N GLY A 180 -20.46 -3.61 8.67
CA GLY A 180 -21.25 -4.40 7.72
C GLY A 180 -22.31 -3.60 6.96
N GLU A 181 -22.86 -2.57 7.57
CA GLU A 181 -23.91 -1.70 7.02
C GLU A 181 -23.35 -0.39 6.43
N MET A 182 -22.04 -0.20 6.38
CA MET A 182 -21.36 1.02 5.93
C MET A 182 -21.90 2.30 6.62
N SER A 183 -22.33 2.17 7.86
CA SER A 183 -22.87 3.27 8.66
C SER A 183 -21.82 3.91 9.57
N LEU A 184 -20.80 3.14 9.97
CA LEU A 184 -19.70 3.57 10.81
C LEU A 184 -18.37 3.30 10.09
N PHE A 185 -17.55 4.37 9.98
CA PHE A 185 -16.21 4.28 9.39
C PHE A 185 -15.15 4.43 10.47
N TYR A 186 -14.06 3.66 10.36
CA TYR A 186 -13.00 3.61 11.37
C TYR A 186 -11.67 3.10 10.80
N GLU A 187 -10.61 3.22 11.58
CA GLU A 187 -9.26 2.78 11.25
C GLU A 187 -8.80 3.25 9.85
N PRO A 188 -8.81 4.58 9.57
CA PRO A 188 -8.32 5.07 8.29
C PRO A 188 -6.86 4.69 8.11
N HIS A 189 -6.53 4.12 6.95
CA HIS A 189 -5.17 3.86 6.54
C HIS A 189 -4.66 5.02 5.67
N ARG A 190 -4.06 6.00 6.33
CA ARG A 190 -3.36 7.10 5.66
C ARG A 190 -2.02 6.61 5.19
N LYS A 191 -1.89 6.45 3.89
CA LYS A 191 -0.71 5.90 3.25
C LYS A 191 0.37 6.97 3.10
N MET A 192 1.50 6.59 2.61
CA MET A 192 2.60 7.50 2.31
C MET A 192 2.90 7.43 0.82
N LYS A 193 3.70 8.35 0.32
CA LYS A 193 4.26 8.27 -1.04
C LYS A 193 4.90 6.89 -1.24
N PHE A 194 5.11 6.53 -2.50
CA PHE A 194 5.71 5.22 -2.82
C PHE A 194 6.97 4.97 -1.98
N ASN A 195 7.02 3.77 -1.40
CA ASN A 195 8.08 3.32 -0.50
C ASN A 195 8.28 1.82 -0.74
N LEU A 196 9.34 1.45 -1.46
CA LEU A 196 9.54 0.08 -1.88
C LEU A 196 9.75 -0.85 -0.68
N ASP A 197 10.58 -0.47 0.27
CA ASP A 197 10.90 -1.35 1.40
C ASP A 197 9.70 -1.51 2.35
N LEU A 198 8.82 -0.52 2.43
CA LEU A 198 7.52 -0.69 3.08
C LEU A 198 6.59 -1.60 2.27
N LEU A 199 6.60 -1.53 0.94
CA LEU A 199 5.81 -2.42 0.07
C LEU A 199 6.30 -3.87 0.18
N LEU A 200 7.60 -4.09 0.34
CA LEU A 200 8.17 -5.41 0.65
C LEU A 200 7.77 -5.90 2.06
N SER A 201 7.51 -4.96 2.97
CA SER A 201 7.10 -5.28 4.34
C SER A 201 5.61 -5.54 4.48
N ASN A 202 4.75 -4.97 3.65
CA ASN A 202 3.31 -5.24 3.60
C ASN A 202 2.67 -4.65 2.35
N ASN A 203 1.49 -5.16 1.98
CA ASN A 203 0.68 -4.62 0.89
C ASN A 203 -0.06 -3.34 1.33
N TYR A 204 0.66 -2.23 1.51
CA TYR A 204 0.04 -0.98 1.94
C TYR A 204 -0.68 -0.24 0.81
N ILE A 205 -0.36 -0.53 -0.46
CA ILE A 205 -0.99 0.11 -1.63
C ILE A 205 -2.43 -0.38 -1.82
N CYS A 206 -2.70 -1.65 -1.69
CA CYS A 206 -3.92 -2.46 -1.78
C CYS A 206 -5.13 -1.76 -2.44
N HIS A 207 -5.87 -0.93 -1.71
CA HIS A 207 -7.06 -0.20 -2.14
C HIS A 207 -6.83 1.32 -2.00
N PHE A 208 -7.37 2.19 -2.81
CA PHE A 208 -7.94 1.99 -4.12
C PHE A 208 -6.81 1.99 -5.16
N LEU A 209 -6.60 0.87 -5.82
CA LEU A 209 -5.54 0.70 -6.82
C LEU A 209 -6.08 1.04 -8.21
N VAL A 210 -5.37 1.92 -8.90
CA VAL A 210 -5.59 2.28 -10.30
C VAL A 210 -4.28 2.11 -11.06
N MET A 211 -4.30 1.36 -12.15
CA MET A 211 -3.11 1.08 -12.95
C MET A 211 -3.40 1.29 -14.44
N LYS A 212 -2.41 1.78 -15.20
CA LYS A 212 -2.49 1.85 -16.65
C LYS A 212 -2.88 0.50 -17.24
N ALA A 213 -3.85 0.52 -18.15
CA ALA A 213 -4.41 -0.71 -18.75
C ALA A 213 -3.34 -1.55 -19.47
N GLU A 214 -2.42 -0.90 -20.18
CA GLU A 214 -1.33 -1.61 -20.88
C GLU A 214 -0.46 -2.42 -19.92
N LEU A 215 -0.07 -1.83 -18.76
CA LEU A 215 0.74 -2.49 -17.77
C LEU A 215 -0.01 -3.63 -17.07
N MET A 216 -1.26 -3.39 -16.66
CA MET A 216 -2.05 -4.42 -16.00
C MET A 216 -2.34 -5.60 -16.94
N LYS A 217 -2.61 -5.33 -18.24
CA LYS A 217 -2.83 -6.37 -19.27
C LYS A 217 -1.53 -7.14 -19.60
N GLU A 218 -0.38 -6.47 -19.62
CA GLU A 218 0.92 -7.12 -19.80
C GLU A 218 1.21 -8.12 -18.67
N LEU A 219 0.98 -7.69 -17.42
CA LEU A 219 1.33 -8.47 -16.24
C LEU A 219 0.29 -9.54 -15.88
N GLY A 220 -0.99 -9.23 -15.97
CA GLY A 220 -2.08 -10.09 -15.51
C GLY A 220 -1.98 -10.49 -14.04
N PHE A 221 -2.96 -11.24 -13.56
CA PHE A 221 -2.98 -11.78 -12.20
C PHE A 221 -2.53 -13.24 -12.20
N ARG A 222 -1.73 -13.63 -11.22
CA ARG A 222 -1.18 -15.00 -11.09
C ARG A 222 -1.95 -15.78 -10.02
N LYS A 223 -2.52 -16.91 -10.43
CA LYS A 223 -3.34 -17.79 -9.58
C LYS A 223 -2.63 -18.30 -8.33
N GLU A 224 -1.36 -18.60 -8.43
CA GLU A 224 -0.53 -19.07 -7.32
C GLU A 224 -0.42 -18.08 -6.17
N PHE A 225 -0.83 -16.81 -6.41
CA PHE A 225 -0.87 -15.75 -5.40
C PHE A 225 -2.30 -15.35 -5.01
N ASP A 226 -3.32 -16.16 -5.30
CA ASP A 226 -4.69 -15.92 -4.85
C ASP A 226 -4.73 -15.58 -3.35
N GLY A 227 -5.39 -14.47 -3.01
CA GLY A 227 -5.42 -13.88 -1.68
C GLY A 227 -4.38 -12.80 -1.40
N ALA A 228 -3.37 -12.65 -2.29
CA ALA A 228 -2.40 -11.55 -2.34
C ALA A 228 -2.04 -11.20 -3.80
N GLN A 229 -2.96 -11.45 -4.72
CA GLN A 229 -2.78 -11.26 -6.16
C GLN A 229 -2.54 -9.80 -6.55
N ASP A 230 -3.08 -8.88 -5.80
CA ASP A 230 -2.88 -7.43 -5.92
C ASP A 230 -1.47 -7.02 -5.47
N HIS A 231 -0.98 -7.57 -4.34
CA HIS A 231 0.39 -7.35 -3.88
C HIS A 231 1.41 -7.87 -4.89
N ASP A 232 1.20 -9.10 -5.38
CA ASP A 232 2.01 -9.70 -6.44
C ASP A 232 2.04 -8.83 -7.71
N LEU A 233 0.87 -8.35 -8.15
CA LEU A 233 0.74 -7.49 -9.33
C LEU A 233 1.54 -6.19 -9.15
N VAL A 234 1.38 -5.50 -8.01
CA VAL A 234 2.08 -4.24 -7.75
C VAL A 234 3.59 -4.45 -7.66
N LEU A 235 4.06 -5.50 -7.00
CA LEU A 235 5.49 -5.84 -6.94
C LEU A 235 6.07 -6.08 -8.35
N ARG A 236 5.40 -6.87 -9.18
CA ARG A 236 5.83 -7.10 -10.58
C ARG A 236 5.81 -5.82 -11.40
N ALA A 237 4.81 -4.97 -11.20
CA ALA A 237 4.74 -3.68 -11.86
C ALA A 237 5.93 -2.77 -11.46
N VAL A 238 6.27 -2.72 -10.17
CA VAL A 238 7.47 -2.00 -9.68
C VAL A 238 8.75 -2.57 -10.30
N GLY A 239 8.90 -3.89 -10.34
CA GLY A 239 10.05 -4.54 -10.99
C GLY A 239 10.15 -4.19 -12.48
N ARG A 240 9.01 -4.08 -13.17
CA ARG A 240 8.93 -3.75 -14.60
C ARG A 240 9.22 -2.26 -14.88
N LEU A 241 8.78 -1.35 -14.00
CA LEU A 241 8.94 0.09 -14.14
C LEU A 241 10.28 0.62 -13.61
N GLY A 242 10.97 -0.16 -12.80
CA GLY A 242 12.17 0.25 -12.07
C GLY A 242 11.87 0.62 -10.62
N LEU A 243 12.85 0.44 -9.77
CA LEU A 243 12.69 0.49 -8.31
C LEU A 243 12.50 1.91 -7.74
N SER A 244 12.70 2.95 -8.55
CA SER A 244 12.59 4.36 -8.10
C SER A 244 11.19 4.79 -7.71
N GLY A 245 10.15 4.10 -8.24
CA GLY A 245 8.76 4.49 -8.06
C GLY A 245 8.32 5.66 -8.96
N GLU A 246 9.11 6.01 -9.98
CA GLU A 246 8.72 7.03 -10.95
C GLU A 246 7.40 6.63 -11.64
N GLY A 247 6.43 7.55 -11.67
CA GLY A 247 5.10 7.28 -12.22
C GLY A 247 4.17 6.49 -11.29
N ILE A 248 4.52 6.31 -10.01
CA ILE A 248 3.66 5.76 -8.97
C ILE A 248 3.19 6.90 -8.06
N ILE A 249 1.90 7.22 -8.09
CA ILE A 249 1.34 8.41 -7.45
C ILE A 249 0.42 8.02 -6.29
N HIS A 250 0.69 8.59 -5.12
CA HIS A 250 -0.22 8.55 -3.98
C HIS A 250 -1.23 9.70 -4.06
N VAL A 251 -2.51 9.39 -3.95
CA VAL A 251 -3.62 10.34 -3.81
C VAL A 251 -4.03 10.36 -2.35
N PRO A 252 -3.65 11.38 -1.56
CA PRO A 252 -3.80 11.38 -0.09
C PRO A 252 -5.24 11.70 0.35
N CYS A 253 -6.19 10.91 -0.13
CA CYS A 253 -7.60 10.98 0.19
C CYS A 253 -8.13 9.58 0.45
N VAL A 254 -9.02 9.42 1.42
CA VAL A 254 -9.75 8.16 1.63
C VAL A 254 -10.80 8.06 0.53
N LEU A 255 -10.56 7.18 -0.44
CA LEU A 255 -11.42 6.99 -1.60
C LEU A 255 -12.03 5.58 -1.70
N TYR A 256 -11.64 4.71 -0.80
CA TYR A 256 -12.08 3.32 -0.74
C TYR A 256 -12.48 2.95 0.68
N HIS A 257 -13.63 2.28 0.81
CA HIS A 257 -14.18 1.87 2.10
C HIS A 257 -14.30 0.34 2.13
N TRP A 258 -13.43 -0.29 2.90
CA TRP A 258 -13.38 -1.74 3.04
C TRP A 258 -14.41 -2.23 4.05
N ARG A 259 -15.40 -2.99 3.57
CA ARG A 259 -16.47 -3.53 4.41
C ARG A 259 -15.97 -4.64 5.33
N CYS A 260 -16.20 -4.46 6.62
CA CYS A 260 -15.84 -5.43 7.65
C CYS A 260 -17.07 -6.18 8.14
N HIS A 261 -17.25 -7.40 7.68
CA HIS A 261 -18.30 -8.30 8.13
C HIS A 261 -17.70 -9.64 8.61
N THR A 262 -18.52 -10.52 9.21
CA THR A 262 -18.04 -11.74 9.87
C THR A 262 -17.30 -12.72 8.95
N ARG A 263 -17.53 -12.65 7.63
CA ARG A 263 -16.84 -13.45 6.60
C ARG A 263 -15.64 -12.75 5.99
N SER A 264 -15.44 -11.45 6.27
CA SER A 264 -14.31 -10.69 5.70
C SER A 264 -12.98 -11.07 6.35
N THR A 265 -11.90 -10.93 5.61
CA THR A 265 -10.52 -11.17 6.08
C THR A 265 -10.18 -10.26 7.27
N ALA A 266 -10.72 -9.05 7.29
CA ALA A 266 -10.50 -8.07 8.34
C ALA A 266 -10.94 -8.55 9.74
N LEU A 267 -12.06 -9.29 9.83
CA LEU A 267 -12.58 -9.78 11.10
C LEU A 267 -12.08 -11.16 11.49
N ASN A 268 -11.72 -12.02 10.53
CA ASN A 268 -11.22 -13.37 10.80
C ASN A 268 -9.90 -13.66 10.04
N PRO A 269 -8.77 -13.11 10.48
CA PRO A 269 -7.47 -13.32 9.83
C PRO A 269 -7.05 -14.80 9.71
N GLN A 270 -7.51 -15.65 10.63
CA GLN A 270 -7.12 -17.07 10.64
C GLN A 270 -7.81 -17.90 9.56
N SER A 271 -8.96 -17.46 9.03
CA SER A 271 -9.67 -18.18 7.96
C SER A 271 -8.93 -18.11 6.62
N LYS A 272 -7.99 -17.17 6.47
CA LYS A 272 -7.25 -16.93 5.24
C LYS A 272 -5.73 -16.92 5.44
N MET A 273 -5.21 -17.85 6.25
CA MET A 273 -3.75 -18.00 6.41
C MET A 273 -3.01 -18.15 5.08
N TYR A 274 -3.67 -18.79 4.09
CA TYR A 274 -3.12 -18.92 2.74
C TYR A 274 -2.81 -17.57 2.08
N ALA A 275 -3.62 -16.52 2.35
CA ALA A 275 -3.40 -15.19 1.78
C ALA A 275 -2.14 -14.52 2.33
N TYR A 276 -1.86 -14.68 3.64
CA TYR A 276 -0.63 -14.16 4.23
C TYR A 276 0.61 -14.89 3.71
N GLU A 277 0.48 -16.21 3.49
CA GLU A 277 1.57 -16.99 2.90
C GLU A 277 1.75 -16.67 1.41
N ALA A 278 0.67 -16.41 0.68
CA ALA A 278 0.75 -15.92 -0.70
C ALA A 278 1.47 -14.56 -0.78
N GLY A 279 1.17 -13.63 0.14
CA GLY A 279 1.87 -12.35 0.24
C GLY A 279 3.36 -12.50 0.54
N ARG A 280 3.74 -13.38 1.49
CA ARG A 280 5.14 -13.70 1.77
C ARG A 280 5.86 -14.22 0.53
N ARG A 281 5.23 -15.16 -0.19
CA ARG A 281 5.79 -15.72 -1.43
C ARG A 281 5.89 -14.70 -2.56
N ALA A 282 4.95 -13.74 -2.63
CA ALA A 282 5.01 -12.67 -3.62
C ALA A 282 6.25 -11.78 -3.41
N VAL A 283 6.54 -11.41 -2.15
CA VAL A 283 7.75 -10.67 -1.81
C VAL A 283 9.01 -11.49 -2.08
N GLU A 284 9.01 -12.78 -1.74
CA GLU A 284 10.14 -13.69 -2.00
C GLU A 284 10.41 -13.85 -3.50
N ASP A 285 9.35 -14.01 -4.30
CA ASP A 285 9.44 -14.07 -5.76
C ASP A 285 10.00 -12.76 -6.33
N PHE A 286 9.55 -11.61 -5.85
CA PHE A 286 10.10 -10.32 -6.22
C PHE A 286 11.59 -10.20 -5.90
N CYS A 287 12.01 -10.55 -4.69
CA CYS A 287 13.45 -10.54 -4.31
C CYS A 287 14.27 -11.42 -5.24
N ARG A 288 13.78 -12.62 -5.56
CA ARG A 288 14.43 -13.55 -6.49
C ARG A 288 14.55 -12.95 -7.90
N GLN A 289 13.49 -12.29 -8.39
CA GLN A 289 13.51 -11.65 -9.72
C GLN A 289 14.49 -10.47 -9.79
N GLN A 290 14.70 -9.76 -8.66
CA GLN A 290 15.73 -8.73 -8.55
C GLN A 290 17.15 -9.29 -8.35
N GLY A 291 17.31 -10.61 -8.23
CA GLY A 291 18.61 -11.25 -7.95
C GLY A 291 19.09 -11.08 -6.51
N TRP A 292 18.19 -10.67 -5.58
CA TRP A 292 18.53 -10.51 -4.18
C TRP A 292 18.47 -11.84 -3.44
N LYS A 293 19.54 -12.15 -2.71
CA LYS A 293 19.61 -13.32 -1.85
C LYS A 293 19.03 -12.94 -0.48
N ALA A 294 17.80 -13.32 -0.24
CA ALA A 294 17.08 -12.96 0.98
C ALA A 294 16.02 -14.00 1.32
N GLU A 295 15.79 -14.19 2.60
CA GLU A 295 14.64 -14.89 3.13
C GLU A 295 13.54 -13.88 3.52
N VAL A 296 12.29 -14.18 3.20
CA VAL A 296 11.14 -13.35 3.62
C VAL A 296 10.45 -14.03 4.78
N ILE A 297 10.52 -13.41 5.95
CA ILE A 297 9.98 -13.94 7.21
C ILE A 297 8.75 -13.15 7.67
N HIS A 298 7.79 -13.85 8.29
CA HIS A 298 6.68 -13.19 8.94
C HIS A 298 7.14 -12.42 10.19
N THR A 299 6.62 -11.23 10.37
CA THR A 299 6.74 -10.54 11.65
C THR A 299 5.76 -11.16 12.68
N ARG A 300 5.69 -10.61 13.89
CA ARG A 300 4.66 -10.99 14.87
C ARG A 300 3.23 -10.62 14.44
N HIS A 301 3.07 -9.78 13.43
CA HIS A 301 1.79 -9.36 12.87
C HIS A 301 1.54 -10.08 11.54
N LEU A 302 0.35 -10.61 11.35
CA LEU A 302 -0.03 -11.28 10.10
C LEU A 302 -0.14 -10.29 8.95
N GLY A 303 0.39 -10.65 7.79
CA GLY A 303 0.43 -9.78 6.61
C GLY A 303 1.57 -8.75 6.61
N TYR A 304 2.47 -8.85 7.60
CA TYR A 304 3.66 -8.02 7.70
C TYR A 304 4.91 -8.88 7.67
N PHE A 305 5.85 -8.51 6.83
CA PHE A 305 7.05 -9.28 6.52
C PHE A 305 8.33 -8.51 6.84
N ARG A 306 9.42 -9.22 6.89
CA ARG A 306 10.77 -8.67 6.90
C ARG A 306 11.61 -9.40 5.87
N VAL A 307 12.32 -8.65 5.04
CA VAL A 307 13.30 -9.19 4.10
C VAL A 307 14.64 -9.32 4.81
N ALA A 308 15.06 -10.54 5.08
CA ALA A 308 16.33 -10.85 5.72
C ALA A 308 17.37 -11.16 4.63
N TYR A 309 18.20 -10.18 4.28
CA TYR A 309 19.22 -10.33 3.25
C TYR A 309 20.37 -11.21 3.75
N GLU A 310 20.86 -12.09 2.87
CA GLU A 310 22.07 -12.88 3.11
C GLU A 310 23.30 -12.06 2.70
N GLY A 311 24.24 -11.87 3.63
CA GLY A 311 25.42 -11.05 3.42
C GLY A 311 25.16 -9.54 3.44
N GLU A 312 25.94 -8.79 2.69
CA GLU A 312 25.88 -7.33 2.69
C GLU A 312 24.75 -6.79 1.81
N ILE A 313 23.81 -6.07 2.41
CA ILE A 313 22.63 -5.51 1.71
C ILE A 313 23.07 -4.60 0.55
N LEU A 314 24.05 -3.70 0.78
CA LEU A 314 24.46 -2.71 -0.21
C LEU A 314 25.15 -3.30 -1.46
N GLN A 315 25.64 -4.53 -1.37
CA GLN A 315 26.16 -5.23 -2.55
C GLN A 315 25.05 -5.77 -3.44
N GLN A 316 23.89 -6.08 -2.86
CA GLN A 316 22.74 -6.63 -3.58
C GLN A 316 21.75 -5.55 -4.04
N ARG A 317 21.62 -4.47 -3.26
CA ARG A 317 20.69 -3.38 -3.47
C ARG A 317 21.42 -2.17 -4.05
N SER A 318 21.61 -2.17 -5.38
CA SER A 318 22.28 -1.07 -6.09
C SER A 318 21.53 0.26 -6.03
N ASP A 319 20.25 0.23 -5.67
CA ASP A 319 19.37 1.38 -5.49
C ASP A 319 19.53 2.09 -4.13
N LEU A 320 20.29 1.51 -3.19
CA LEU A 320 20.48 2.08 -1.85
C LEU A 320 21.83 2.80 -1.71
N ALA A 321 21.80 4.03 -1.17
CA ALA A 321 22.99 4.75 -0.70
C ALA A 321 23.50 4.20 0.63
N ALA A 322 22.57 3.85 1.51
CA ALA A 322 22.89 3.48 2.87
C ALA A 322 21.77 2.67 3.52
N VAL A 323 22.16 1.99 4.62
CA VAL A 323 21.26 1.29 5.53
C VAL A 323 21.50 1.79 6.94
N GLY A 324 20.44 2.13 7.67
CA GLY A 324 20.50 2.54 9.08
C GLY A 324 19.54 1.76 9.96
N GLY A 325 19.79 1.82 11.27
CA GLY A 325 18.97 1.17 12.29
C GLY A 325 18.36 2.16 13.28
N SER A 326 17.67 1.63 14.29
CA SER A 326 17.12 2.44 15.37
C SER A 326 18.16 2.74 16.45
N PHE A 327 18.14 3.97 16.94
CA PHE A 327 18.85 4.35 18.16
C PHE A 327 17.88 4.42 19.35
N LEU A 328 18.20 3.74 20.43
CA LEU A 328 17.33 3.63 21.59
C LEU A 328 17.98 4.28 22.83
N THR A 329 17.19 5.07 23.57
CA THR A 329 17.56 5.57 24.89
C THR A 329 16.47 5.19 25.89
N ARG A 330 16.84 4.56 26.98
CA ARG A 330 15.91 4.12 28.03
C ARG A 330 14.72 3.31 27.50
N GLY A 331 14.96 2.45 26.50
CA GLY A 331 13.93 1.59 25.88
C GLY A 331 12.95 2.30 24.96
N ARG A 332 13.23 3.55 24.57
CA ARG A 332 12.44 4.34 23.62
C ARG A 332 13.26 4.73 22.39
N ILE A 333 12.61 4.89 21.25
CA ILE A 333 13.25 5.38 20.02
C ILE A 333 13.68 6.83 20.26
N ALA A 334 14.97 7.08 20.16
CA ALA A 334 15.58 8.40 20.33
C ALA A 334 16.19 8.95 19.04
N GLY A 335 16.34 8.11 18.00
CA GLY A 335 16.89 8.46 16.70
C GLY A 335 16.93 7.25 15.78
N GLY A 336 17.55 7.43 14.64
CA GLY A 336 17.76 6.38 13.63
C GLY A 336 17.28 6.78 12.26
N ALA A 337 16.08 7.32 12.11
CA ALA A 337 15.52 7.76 10.83
C ALA A 337 14.94 9.17 10.94
N TYR A 338 15.04 9.93 9.85
CA TYR A 338 14.54 11.31 9.76
C TYR A 338 13.60 11.48 8.58
N THR A 339 12.58 12.34 8.76
CA THR A 339 11.80 12.89 7.65
C THR A 339 12.62 13.96 6.89
N GLU A 340 12.11 14.42 5.77
CA GLU A 340 12.73 15.49 4.99
C GLU A 340 12.82 16.83 5.77
N GLU A 341 11.83 17.06 6.65
CA GLU A 341 11.76 18.24 7.53
C GLU A 341 12.70 18.13 8.74
N GLY A 342 13.36 16.98 8.93
CA GLY A 342 14.32 16.73 10.01
C GLY A 342 13.72 16.18 11.29
N GLU A 343 12.47 15.76 11.27
CA GLU A 343 11.84 15.11 12.41
C GLU A 343 12.33 13.68 12.56
N ILE A 344 12.60 13.26 13.79
CA ILE A 344 12.96 11.86 14.09
C ILE A 344 11.70 11.01 14.02
N LEU A 345 11.68 10.05 13.11
CA LEU A 345 10.58 9.10 12.96
C LEU A 345 10.41 8.27 14.25
N TYR A 346 9.16 8.16 14.69
CA TYR A 346 8.76 7.37 15.87
C TYR A 346 9.43 7.79 17.18
N ARG A 347 9.92 9.04 17.31
CA ARG A 347 10.57 9.55 18.49
C ARG A 347 9.73 9.36 19.75
N GLY A 348 10.35 8.82 20.80
CA GLY A 348 9.71 8.57 22.09
C GLY A 348 8.85 7.30 22.15
N LEU A 349 8.62 6.61 21.02
CA LEU A 349 7.86 5.37 21.00
C LEU A 349 8.62 4.27 21.77
N PRO A 350 7.97 3.55 22.69
CA PRO A 350 8.59 2.39 23.35
C PRO A 350 8.99 1.32 22.31
N LYS A 351 10.15 0.69 22.50
CA LYS A 351 10.66 -0.37 21.61
C LYS A 351 9.67 -1.52 21.35
N GLN A 352 8.77 -1.76 22.32
CA GLN A 352 7.80 -2.84 22.25
C GLN A 352 6.58 -2.47 21.40
N PHE A 353 6.36 -1.19 21.09
CA PHE A 353 5.26 -0.70 20.29
C PHE A 353 5.60 -0.80 18.80
N SER A 354 4.59 -1.01 18.00
CA SER A 354 4.74 -1.15 16.55
C SER A 354 4.43 0.14 15.78
N GLY A 355 3.84 1.13 16.44
CA GLY A 355 3.43 2.37 15.81
C GLY A 355 2.20 2.24 14.92
N TYR A 356 1.78 3.37 14.35
CA TYR A 356 0.67 3.43 13.41
C TYR A 356 0.90 2.47 12.24
N MET A 357 -0.07 1.62 11.93
CA MET A 357 0.01 0.58 10.91
C MET A 357 1.30 -0.29 11.00
N HIS A 358 1.78 -0.49 12.22
CA HIS A 358 2.99 -1.25 12.54
C HIS A 358 4.30 -0.72 11.94
N ARG A 359 4.31 0.50 11.41
CA ARG A 359 5.44 1.07 10.66
C ARG A 359 6.74 1.19 11.46
N ALA A 360 6.66 1.32 12.80
CA ALA A 360 7.85 1.45 13.64
C ALA A 360 8.69 0.17 13.79
N ILE A 361 8.20 -0.96 13.28
CA ILE A 361 8.90 -2.25 13.29
C ILE A 361 9.18 -2.80 11.89
N LEU A 362 8.84 -2.04 10.84
CA LEU A 362 8.97 -2.46 9.44
C LEU A 362 10.16 -1.80 8.78
N GLN A 363 10.75 -2.53 7.83
CA GLN A 363 11.71 -1.96 6.88
C GLN A 363 10.99 -0.94 6.01
N GLN A 364 11.62 0.21 5.77
CA GLN A 364 11.05 1.26 4.93
C GLN A 364 12.12 2.20 4.41
N ASP A 365 11.86 2.81 3.26
CA ASP A 365 12.65 3.91 2.77
C ASP A 365 12.42 5.14 3.65
N VAL A 366 13.48 5.85 3.96
CA VAL A 366 13.45 7.09 4.75
C VAL A 366 14.28 8.16 4.08
N PHE A 367 14.01 9.43 4.41
CA PHE A 367 14.77 10.53 3.83
C PHE A 367 16.24 10.51 4.26
N ALA A 368 16.50 10.26 5.54
CA ALA A 368 17.85 10.12 6.06
C ALA A 368 17.90 9.17 7.26
N VAL A 369 19.06 8.62 7.54
CA VAL A 369 19.37 7.86 8.74
C VAL A 369 20.50 8.53 9.51
N ASP A 370 20.55 8.28 10.84
CA ASP A 370 21.57 8.83 11.72
C ASP A 370 22.97 8.36 11.28
N ILE A 371 23.80 9.32 10.83
CA ILE A 371 25.13 9.03 10.28
C ILE A 371 26.09 8.33 11.26
N ARG A 372 25.77 8.30 12.56
CA ARG A 372 26.54 7.57 13.56
C ARG A 372 26.30 6.07 13.54
N HIS A 373 25.15 5.65 12.98
CA HIS A 373 24.69 4.26 12.97
C HIS A 373 24.24 3.88 11.55
N ILE A 374 25.14 4.05 10.58
CA ILE A 374 24.89 3.89 9.16
C ILE A 374 25.94 2.98 8.53
N GLN A 375 25.49 2.09 7.66
CA GLN A 375 26.33 1.43 6.67
C GLN A 375 26.13 2.16 5.35
N VAL A 376 27.20 2.62 4.73
CA VAL A 376 27.17 3.45 3.51
C VAL A 376 27.81 2.69 2.35
N ARG A 377 27.25 2.83 1.18
CA ARG A 377 27.79 2.37 -0.08
C ARG A 377 29.22 2.90 -0.27
N GLU A 378 30.12 2.07 -0.72
CA GLU A 378 31.56 2.36 -0.74
C GLU A 378 31.90 3.65 -1.49
N GLU A 379 31.31 3.87 -2.68
CA GLU A 379 31.52 5.06 -3.48
C GLU A 379 31.00 6.37 -2.84
N LEU A 380 30.12 6.30 -1.83
CA LEU A 380 29.60 7.45 -1.09
C LEU A 380 30.33 7.73 0.23
N ILE A 381 31.28 6.89 0.62
CA ILE A 381 32.09 7.12 1.85
C ILE A 381 32.85 8.45 1.80
N PRO A 382 33.50 8.86 0.68
CA PRO A 382 34.15 10.17 0.58
C PRO A 382 33.19 11.35 0.81
N LEU A 383 31.96 11.25 0.26
CA LEU A 383 30.91 12.24 0.45
C LEU A 383 30.52 12.36 1.93
N LEU A 384 30.27 11.23 2.60
CA LEU A 384 29.94 11.22 4.03
C LEU A 384 31.05 11.87 4.87
N LYS A 385 32.31 11.53 4.61
CA LYS A 385 33.48 12.12 5.32
C LYS A 385 33.59 13.64 5.10
N ASP A 386 33.26 14.13 3.91
CA ASP A 386 33.27 15.56 3.60
C ASP A 386 32.14 16.30 4.34
N ILE A 387 30.94 15.71 4.40
CA ILE A 387 29.81 16.23 5.17
C ILE A 387 30.16 16.30 6.67
N GLU A 388 30.73 15.25 7.26
CA GLU A 388 31.13 15.20 8.68
C GLU A 388 32.21 16.24 9.05
N LYS A 389 33.03 16.66 8.08
CA LYS A 389 34.01 17.74 8.29
C LYS A 389 33.33 19.10 8.35
N LYS A 390 32.34 19.34 7.49
CA LYS A 390 31.66 20.62 7.32
C LYS A 390 30.56 20.85 8.35
N GLU A 391 29.82 19.80 8.71
CA GLU A 391 28.67 19.87 9.62
C GLU A 391 28.90 19.02 10.87
N LYS A 392 28.77 19.64 12.05
CA LYS A 392 28.99 18.98 13.34
C LYS A 392 27.71 18.53 14.02
N ASP A 393 26.58 19.15 13.65
CA ASP A 393 25.28 18.69 14.09
C ASP A 393 24.90 17.40 13.35
N VAL A 394 24.64 16.34 14.11
CA VAL A 394 24.40 15.00 13.57
C VAL A 394 23.12 14.96 12.74
N ALA A 395 22.07 15.66 13.16
CA ALA A 395 20.80 15.67 12.42
C ALA A 395 20.98 16.41 11.10
N ALA A 396 21.60 17.60 11.12
CA ALA A 396 21.90 18.37 9.92
C ALA A 396 22.80 17.59 8.95
N ALA A 397 23.86 16.96 9.43
CA ALA A 397 24.74 16.14 8.61
C ALA A 397 24.00 14.91 8.01
N SER A 398 23.12 14.28 8.78
CA SER A 398 22.29 13.18 8.29
C SER A 398 21.36 13.62 7.15
N LEU A 399 20.71 14.76 7.31
CA LEU A 399 19.82 15.35 6.28
C LEU A 399 20.62 15.79 5.04
N MET A 400 21.82 16.35 5.22
CA MET A 400 22.70 16.67 4.08
C MET A 400 23.05 15.42 3.29
N PHE A 401 23.42 14.33 3.96
CA PHE A 401 23.69 13.05 3.29
C PHE A 401 22.46 12.52 2.57
N GLY A 402 21.28 12.59 3.19
CA GLY A 402 20.02 12.16 2.59
C GLY A 402 19.70 12.93 1.29
N ARG A 403 19.85 14.27 1.28
CA ARG A 403 19.67 15.12 0.08
C ARG A 403 20.64 14.75 -1.03
N GLU A 404 21.89 14.56 -0.70
CA GLU A 404 22.93 14.19 -1.65
C GLU A 404 22.73 12.79 -2.24
N ALA A 405 22.26 11.85 -1.44
CA ALA A 405 21.87 10.50 -1.89
C ALA A 405 20.70 10.57 -2.86
N ALA A 406 19.62 11.28 -2.49
CA ALA A 406 18.44 11.46 -3.32
C ALA A 406 18.75 12.16 -4.64
N ALA A 407 19.60 13.21 -4.63
CA ALA A 407 20.06 13.92 -5.85
C ALA A 407 20.81 13.00 -6.83
N ARG A 408 21.37 11.89 -6.33
CA ARG A 408 22.06 10.86 -7.14
C ARG A 408 21.16 9.70 -7.51
N GLY A 409 19.87 9.76 -7.16
CA GLY A 409 18.88 8.73 -7.45
C GLY A 409 18.91 7.53 -6.50
N TYR A 410 19.63 7.62 -5.38
CA TYR A 410 19.64 6.58 -4.36
C TYR A 410 18.52 6.76 -3.33
N ARG A 411 18.08 5.64 -2.74
CA ARG A 411 17.23 5.58 -1.56
C ARG A 411 18.04 5.22 -0.32
N ILE A 412 17.44 5.38 0.85
CA ILE A 412 18.04 5.01 2.13
C ILE A 412 17.09 4.07 2.86
N LEU A 413 17.56 2.88 3.20
CA LEU A 413 16.82 1.88 3.95
C LEU A 413 16.97 2.11 5.46
N TRP A 414 15.86 2.21 6.16
CA TRP A 414 15.83 2.06 7.61
C TRP A 414 15.29 0.67 7.97
N ASP A 415 16.09 -0.12 8.69
CA ASP A 415 15.68 -1.39 9.27
C ASP A 415 15.76 -1.31 10.80
N PRO A 416 14.62 -1.25 11.51
CA PRO A 416 14.60 -1.06 12.97
C PRO A 416 15.25 -2.19 13.77
N VAL A 417 15.50 -3.33 13.16
CA VAL A 417 16.09 -4.51 13.81
C VAL A 417 17.62 -4.52 13.68
N ILE A 418 18.16 -3.86 12.65
CA ILE A 418 19.61 -3.84 12.44
C ILE A 418 20.30 -3.02 13.54
N LYS A 419 21.29 -3.64 14.17
CA LYS A 419 22.23 -2.99 15.06
C LYS A 419 23.50 -2.69 14.28
N ILE A 420 23.61 -1.50 13.73
CA ILE A 420 24.83 -1.07 13.08
C ILE A 420 25.75 -0.49 14.16
N MET A 421 26.87 -1.16 14.43
CA MET A 421 28.01 -0.55 15.11
C MET A 421 28.90 0.04 14.02
N ARG A 422 29.22 1.34 14.14
CA ARG A 422 30.14 2.00 13.22
C ARG A 422 31.43 1.18 13.15
N GLN A 423 31.81 0.70 11.98
CA GLN A 423 33.16 0.24 11.74
C GLN A 423 34.06 1.48 11.90
N THR A 424 34.69 1.62 13.06
CA THR A 424 35.83 2.52 13.19
C THR A 424 36.87 2.00 12.23
N SER A 425 37.08 2.72 11.13
CA SER A 425 38.19 2.45 10.23
C SER A 425 39.45 2.39 11.12
N SER A 426 40.02 1.21 11.25
CA SER A 426 41.38 1.05 11.71
C SER A 426 42.27 2.03 10.93
N ARG A 427 43.03 2.82 11.67
CA ARG A 427 43.98 3.83 11.20
C ARG A 427 44.96 3.30 10.18
#